data_7508cd5fcd723c1a93644bebedcf26b9
#
_entry.id   7508cd5fcd723c1a93644bebedcf26b9
#
_cell.length_a   1.000
_cell.length_b   1.000
_cell.length_c   1.000
_cell.angle_alpha   90.00
_cell.angle_beta   90.00
_cell.angle_gamma   90.00
#
_symmetry.space_group_name_H-M   'P 1'
#
loop_
_entity.id
_entity.type
_entity.pdbx_description
1 polymer ?
#
loop_
_entity_poly.entity_id
_entity_poly.type
_entity_poly.pdbx_seq_one_letter_code
_entity_poly.pdbx_strand_id
1 'polypeptide(L)'
;MSVSAPALNTPGSVRELFFAFNRLALQGFGGVLPVAQRELVERLRWLDKEQFVEMLAISQVLPGPNIVNLALMFGDRFFGIRGAMAALAGMLLAPLVIVLALTALYAQFAQLPMVSGALRGMGAVAAGLVISTALKLLGTLRRNAMGLPISLAFAALTFAATAWLRLPLVWVIVGLGSLAMAAAWVRLRA
;
A
#
# COMPACT_ATOMS: atom_id res chain seq x y z
N MET A 1 10.96 14.69 -36.04
CA MET A 1 9.53 14.42 -35.84
C MET A 1 9.27 14.55 -34.34
N SER A 2 8.81 15.71 -33.89
CA SER A 2 8.38 15.92 -32.51
C SER A 2 7.04 15.20 -32.32
N VAL A 3 7.07 14.06 -31.63
CA VAL A 3 5.85 13.38 -31.21
C VAL A 3 5.22 14.31 -30.16
N SER A 4 4.16 15.01 -30.57
CA SER A 4 3.33 15.80 -29.66
C SER A 4 2.86 14.87 -28.53
N ALA A 5 3.25 15.15 -27.30
CA ALA A 5 2.75 14.43 -26.13
C ALA A 5 1.21 14.53 -26.13
N PRO A 6 0.49 13.42 -25.92
CA PRO A 6 -0.96 13.44 -25.88
C PRO A 6 -1.43 14.39 -24.78
N ALA A 7 -2.38 15.28 -25.11
CA ALA A 7 -2.93 16.24 -24.18
C ALA A 7 -3.50 15.51 -22.94
N LEU A 8 -3.05 15.91 -21.77
CA LEU A 8 -3.56 15.40 -20.49
C LEU A 8 -4.94 16.00 -20.23
N ASN A 9 -5.83 15.16 -19.73
CA ASN A 9 -7.13 15.63 -19.25
C ASN A 9 -6.99 16.20 -17.83
N THR A 10 -7.94 17.00 -17.42
CA THR A 10 -8.06 17.47 -16.04
C THR A 10 -9.41 17.06 -15.47
N PRO A 11 -9.51 16.75 -14.16
CA PRO A 11 -10.81 16.47 -13.56
C PRO A 11 -11.72 17.70 -13.68
N GLY A 12 -12.92 17.51 -14.22
CA GLY A 12 -13.87 18.58 -14.45
C GLY A 12 -14.63 19.04 -13.21
N SER A 13 -14.65 18.24 -12.15
CA SER A 13 -15.36 18.57 -10.91
C SER A 13 -14.85 17.77 -9.70
N VAL A 14 -15.12 18.30 -8.51
CA VAL A 14 -14.88 17.62 -7.23
C VAL A 14 -15.62 16.28 -7.14
N ARG A 15 -16.82 16.20 -7.74
CA ARG A 15 -17.62 14.96 -7.81
C ARG A 15 -16.92 13.90 -8.67
N GLU A 16 -16.33 14.29 -9.76
CA GLU A 16 -15.57 13.36 -10.63
C GLU A 16 -14.37 12.78 -9.90
N LEU A 17 -13.63 13.61 -9.14
CA LEU A 17 -12.57 13.15 -8.24
C LEU A 17 -13.05 12.10 -7.27
N PHE A 18 -14.15 12.36 -6.56
CA PHE A 18 -14.73 11.42 -5.61
C PHE A 18 -14.98 10.06 -6.25
N PHE A 19 -15.67 10.02 -7.39
CA PHE A 19 -16.01 8.76 -8.05
C PHE A 19 -14.79 8.04 -8.64
N ALA A 20 -13.80 8.77 -9.16
CA ALA A 20 -12.57 8.18 -9.65
C ALA A 20 -11.79 7.48 -8.53
N PHE A 21 -11.60 8.15 -7.40
CA PHE A 21 -10.91 7.57 -6.25
C PHE A 21 -11.72 6.47 -5.54
N ASN A 22 -13.06 6.57 -5.53
CA ASN A 22 -13.94 5.51 -5.03
C ASN A 22 -13.82 4.23 -5.87
N ARG A 23 -13.82 4.38 -7.19
CA ARG A 23 -13.59 3.25 -8.10
C ARG A 23 -12.21 2.63 -7.92
N LEU A 24 -11.19 3.47 -7.73
CA LEU A 24 -9.82 3.02 -7.47
C LEU A 24 -9.75 2.21 -6.17
N ALA A 25 -10.38 2.69 -5.10
CA ALA A 25 -10.43 1.99 -3.82
C ALA A 25 -11.09 0.61 -3.92
N LEU A 26 -12.19 0.51 -4.66
CA LEU A 26 -12.91 -0.76 -4.85
C LEU A 26 -12.17 -1.77 -5.73
N GLN A 27 -11.26 -1.32 -6.59
CA GLN A 27 -10.47 -2.18 -7.47
C GLN A 27 -9.08 -2.52 -6.91
N GLY A 28 -8.67 -1.92 -5.80
CA GLY A 28 -7.34 -2.02 -5.22
C GLY A 28 -6.94 -3.40 -4.65
N PHE A 29 -7.76 -4.42 -4.82
CA PHE A 29 -7.46 -5.78 -4.38
C PHE A 29 -6.28 -6.36 -5.18
N GLY A 30 -5.24 -6.81 -4.46
CA GLY A 30 -4.02 -7.36 -5.07
C GLY A 30 -2.92 -6.34 -5.36
N GLY A 31 -3.15 -5.07 -5.07
CA GLY A 31 -2.15 -4.00 -5.20
C GLY A 31 -2.78 -2.71 -5.72
N VAL A 32 -2.90 -1.73 -4.86
CA VAL A 32 -3.52 -0.44 -5.18
C VAL A 32 -2.70 0.37 -6.19
N LEU A 33 -1.37 0.24 -6.16
CA LEU A 33 -0.47 1.04 -6.98
C LEU A 33 -0.64 0.80 -8.50
N PRO A 34 -0.65 -0.46 -9.00
CA PRO A 34 -0.92 -0.72 -10.42
C PRO A 34 -2.32 -0.25 -10.84
N VAL A 35 -3.31 -0.35 -9.96
CA VAL A 35 -4.67 0.13 -10.25
C VAL A 35 -4.69 1.65 -10.35
N ALA A 36 -4.00 2.36 -9.44
CA ALA A 36 -3.89 3.81 -9.48
C ALA A 36 -3.19 4.30 -10.75
N GLN A 37 -2.10 3.67 -11.14
CA GLN A 37 -1.39 3.99 -12.37
C GLN A 37 -2.30 3.80 -13.59
N ARG A 38 -2.96 2.64 -13.69
CA ARG A 38 -3.89 2.37 -14.80
C ARG A 38 -5.04 3.37 -14.82
N GLU A 39 -5.61 3.71 -13.68
CA GLU A 39 -6.76 4.60 -13.59
C GLU A 39 -6.38 6.06 -13.93
N LEU A 40 -5.32 6.60 -13.31
CA LEU A 40 -4.95 8.01 -13.43
C LEU A 40 -4.15 8.31 -14.68
N VAL A 41 -3.31 7.36 -15.16
CA VAL A 41 -2.44 7.57 -16.32
C VAL A 41 -3.06 7.04 -17.60
N GLU A 42 -3.58 5.80 -17.60
CA GLU A 42 -3.99 5.15 -18.83
C GLU A 42 -5.46 5.47 -19.19
N ARG A 43 -6.37 5.38 -18.21
CA ARG A 43 -7.81 5.53 -18.41
C ARG A 43 -8.26 6.99 -18.41
N LEU A 44 -7.99 7.71 -17.33
CA LEU A 44 -8.41 9.10 -17.17
C LEU A 44 -7.45 10.07 -17.84
N ARG A 45 -6.18 9.68 -17.98
CA ARG A 45 -5.10 10.53 -18.52
C ARG A 45 -5.00 11.87 -17.79
N TRP A 46 -5.18 11.85 -16.47
CA TRP A 46 -5.03 13.01 -15.62
C TRP A 46 -3.58 13.29 -15.27
N LEU A 47 -2.74 12.26 -15.34
CA LEU A 47 -1.29 12.33 -15.15
C LEU A 47 -0.59 11.59 -16.29
N ASP A 48 0.60 12.05 -16.64
CA ASP A 48 1.56 11.22 -17.38
C ASP A 48 2.33 10.29 -16.42
N LYS A 49 3.15 9.40 -16.97
CA LYS A 49 3.91 8.44 -16.16
C LYS A 49 4.92 9.11 -15.24
N GLU A 50 5.54 10.19 -15.70
CA GLU A 50 6.56 10.93 -14.96
C GLU A 50 5.92 11.67 -13.79
N GLN A 51 4.84 12.39 -14.01
CA GLN A 51 4.06 13.06 -12.97
C GLN A 51 3.52 12.08 -11.93
N PHE A 52 3.06 10.89 -12.37
CA PHE A 52 2.59 9.85 -11.45
C PHE A 52 3.72 9.36 -10.54
N VAL A 53 4.91 9.09 -11.08
CA VAL A 53 6.07 8.64 -10.32
C VAL A 53 6.55 9.73 -9.36
N GLU A 54 6.58 10.98 -9.79
CA GLU A 54 6.94 12.12 -8.96
C GLU A 54 5.98 12.27 -7.76
N MET A 55 4.67 12.31 -8.01
CA MET A 55 3.66 12.38 -6.95
C MET A 55 3.74 11.18 -6.01
N LEU A 56 3.98 9.99 -6.55
CA LEU A 56 4.15 8.79 -5.74
C LEU A 56 5.38 8.90 -4.84
N ALA A 57 6.51 9.37 -5.36
CA ALA A 57 7.73 9.56 -4.57
C ALA A 57 7.51 10.54 -3.40
N ILE A 58 6.83 11.66 -3.64
CA ILE A 58 6.48 12.62 -2.57
C ILE A 58 5.52 11.96 -1.58
N SER A 59 4.51 11.22 -2.04
CA SER A 59 3.53 10.56 -1.18
C SER A 59 4.16 9.51 -0.24
N GLN A 60 5.30 8.93 -0.63
CA GLN A 60 6.03 7.95 0.19
C GLN A 60 6.82 8.59 1.35
N VAL A 61 7.15 9.86 1.26
CA VAL A 61 7.82 10.61 2.34
C VAL A 61 6.84 11.02 3.43
N LEU A 62 5.57 11.21 3.07
CA LEU A 62 4.52 11.60 4.00
C LEU A 62 4.08 10.41 4.87
N PRO A 63 3.84 10.63 6.17
CA PRO A 63 3.31 9.58 7.04
C PRO A 63 1.90 9.17 6.60
N GLY A 64 1.63 7.85 6.56
CA GLY A 64 0.33 7.29 6.18
C GLY A 64 0.38 6.44 4.90
N PRO A 65 -0.78 5.93 4.45
CA PRO A 65 -0.86 5.11 3.25
C PRO A 65 -0.53 5.94 2.01
N ASN A 66 0.49 5.53 1.25
CA ASN A 66 1.03 6.28 0.12
C ASN A 66 -0.04 6.68 -0.90
N ILE A 67 -0.98 5.79 -1.21
CA ILE A 67 -2.01 6.07 -2.21
C ILE A 67 -3.07 7.06 -1.70
N VAL A 68 -3.30 7.10 -0.39
CA VAL A 68 -4.19 8.10 0.23
C VAL A 68 -3.51 9.47 0.20
N ASN A 69 -2.21 9.52 0.50
CA ASN A 69 -1.42 10.74 0.38
C ASN A 69 -1.41 11.26 -1.06
N LEU A 70 -1.22 10.36 -2.05
CA LEU A 70 -1.30 10.71 -3.46
C LEU A 70 -2.70 11.26 -3.82
N ALA A 71 -3.78 10.64 -3.34
CA ALA A 71 -5.14 11.11 -3.59
C ALA A 71 -5.39 12.51 -3.01
N LEU A 72 -4.92 12.76 -1.77
CA LEU A 72 -4.99 14.07 -1.14
C LEU A 72 -4.24 15.14 -1.95
N MET A 73 -2.99 14.86 -2.32
CA MET A 73 -2.15 15.78 -3.09
C MET A 73 -2.75 16.06 -4.47
N PHE A 74 -3.27 15.02 -5.13
CA PHE A 74 -3.91 15.17 -6.44
C PHE A 74 -5.17 16.01 -6.34
N GLY A 75 -6.02 15.73 -5.36
CA GLY A 75 -7.24 16.51 -5.13
C GLY A 75 -6.96 17.98 -4.80
N ASP A 76 -5.96 18.21 -3.95
CA ASP A 76 -5.53 19.57 -3.57
C ASP A 76 -5.01 20.37 -4.76
N ARG A 77 -4.24 19.74 -5.63
CA ARG A 77 -3.68 20.37 -6.84
C ARG A 77 -4.74 21.00 -7.74
N PHE A 78 -5.92 20.37 -7.87
CA PHE A 78 -6.96 20.82 -8.82
C PHE A 78 -8.07 21.65 -8.17
N PHE A 79 -8.47 21.35 -6.94
CA PHE A 79 -9.61 22.00 -6.28
C PHE A 79 -9.31 22.41 -4.83
N GLY A 80 -8.03 22.49 -4.47
CA GLY A 80 -7.63 22.81 -3.10
C GLY A 80 -8.17 21.81 -2.09
N ILE A 81 -8.39 22.25 -0.86
CA ILE A 81 -8.82 21.41 0.26
C ILE A 81 -10.15 20.66 -0.04
N ARG A 82 -11.05 21.26 -0.85
CA ARG A 82 -12.30 20.59 -1.24
C ARG A 82 -12.03 19.38 -2.13
N GLY A 83 -11.08 19.49 -3.04
CA GLY A 83 -10.63 18.38 -3.88
C GLY A 83 -9.93 17.31 -3.07
N ALA A 84 -9.03 17.68 -2.16
CA ALA A 84 -8.36 16.76 -1.26
C ALA A 84 -9.35 15.95 -0.43
N MET A 85 -10.32 16.61 0.20
CA MET A 85 -11.35 15.94 1.00
C MET A 85 -12.26 15.04 0.17
N ALA A 86 -12.60 15.43 -1.06
CA ALA A 86 -13.39 14.60 -1.96
C ALA A 86 -12.63 13.35 -2.41
N ALA A 87 -11.34 13.47 -2.74
CA ALA A 87 -10.49 12.34 -3.09
C ALA A 87 -10.33 11.38 -1.89
N LEU A 88 -10.11 11.92 -0.70
CA LEU A 88 -10.04 11.15 0.55
C LEU A 88 -11.35 10.41 0.83
N ALA A 89 -12.49 11.12 0.76
CA ALA A 89 -13.81 10.53 0.95
C ALA A 89 -14.08 9.44 -0.09
N GLY A 90 -13.69 9.66 -1.36
CA GLY A 90 -13.77 8.66 -2.41
C GLY A 90 -13.00 7.39 -2.08
N MET A 91 -11.78 7.54 -1.55
CA MET A 91 -10.94 6.40 -1.16
C MET A 91 -11.48 5.60 0.03
N LEU A 92 -12.13 6.26 0.97
CA LEU A 92 -12.50 5.66 2.26
C LEU A 92 -13.97 5.24 2.35
N LEU A 93 -14.90 5.98 1.73
CA LEU A 93 -16.33 5.83 2.02
C LEU A 93 -16.88 4.45 1.65
N ALA A 94 -16.63 3.98 0.43
CA ALA A 94 -17.17 2.68 0.01
C ALA A 94 -16.54 1.50 0.78
N PRO A 95 -15.20 1.41 0.95
CA PRO A 95 -14.61 0.38 1.80
C PRO A 95 -15.14 0.43 3.24
N LEU A 96 -15.29 1.64 3.81
CA LEU A 96 -15.82 1.81 5.16
C LEU A 96 -17.25 1.27 5.28
N VAL A 97 -18.14 1.66 4.35
CA VAL A 97 -19.54 1.18 4.36
C VAL A 97 -19.58 -0.34 4.21
N ILE A 98 -18.78 -0.92 3.31
CA ILE A 98 -18.72 -2.37 3.14
C ILE A 98 -18.26 -3.07 4.43
N VAL A 99 -17.20 -2.57 5.07
CA VAL A 99 -16.68 -3.16 6.31
C VAL A 99 -17.69 -3.05 7.44
N LEU A 100 -18.35 -1.89 7.59
CA LEU A 100 -19.39 -1.71 8.62
C LEU A 100 -20.60 -2.62 8.38
N ALA A 101 -21.06 -2.75 7.13
CA ALA A 101 -22.16 -3.64 6.77
C ALA A 101 -21.80 -5.11 7.07
N LEU A 102 -20.60 -5.55 6.68
CA LEU A 102 -20.12 -6.90 6.97
C LEU A 102 -19.97 -7.14 8.47
N THR A 103 -19.50 -6.15 9.23
CA THR A 103 -19.40 -6.23 10.70
C THR A 103 -20.77 -6.36 11.35
N ALA A 104 -21.76 -5.58 10.91
CA ALA A 104 -23.12 -5.65 11.40
C ALA A 104 -23.76 -7.02 11.10
N LEU A 105 -23.57 -7.53 9.88
CA LEU A 105 -23.98 -8.89 9.50
C LEU A 105 -23.31 -9.95 10.37
N TYR A 106 -21.99 -9.85 10.56
CA TYR A 106 -21.25 -10.78 11.39
C TYR A 106 -21.78 -10.81 12.83
N ALA A 107 -22.11 -9.64 13.42
CA ALA A 107 -22.63 -9.58 14.79
C ALA A 107 -23.94 -10.39 14.96
N GLN A 108 -24.77 -10.49 13.92
CA GLN A 108 -26.01 -11.27 13.95
C GLN A 108 -25.77 -12.78 13.77
N PHE A 109 -24.76 -13.16 13.00
CA PHE A 109 -24.53 -14.55 12.59
C PHE A 109 -23.24 -15.16 13.20
N ALA A 110 -22.58 -14.48 14.15
CA ALA A 110 -21.31 -14.90 14.73
C ALA A 110 -21.36 -16.31 15.37
N GLN A 111 -22.53 -16.73 15.86
CA GLN A 111 -22.73 -18.03 16.52
C GLN A 111 -22.87 -19.21 15.54
N LEU A 112 -23.02 -18.93 14.24
CA LEU A 112 -23.14 -19.99 13.26
C LEU A 112 -21.78 -20.64 12.94
N PRO A 113 -21.64 -21.98 13.05
CA PRO A 113 -20.39 -22.66 12.77
C PRO A 113 -19.86 -22.40 11.35
N MET A 114 -20.77 -22.21 10.38
CA MET A 114 -20.42 -21.90 8.99
C MET A 114 -19.69 -20.54 8.89
N VAL A 115 -20.13 -19.53 9.65
CA VAL A 115 -19.53 -18.19 9.65
C VAL A 115 -18.13 -18.24 10.26
N SER A 116 -17.94 -18.95 11.37
CA SER A 116 -16.62 -19.15 11.97
C SER A 116 -15.69 -19.93 11.05
N GLY A 117 -16.22 -20.93 10.34
CA GLY A 117 -15.47 -21.68 9.32
C GLY A 117 -15.02 -20.80 8.16
N ALA A 118 -15.90 -19.95 7.63
CA ALA A 118 -15.59 -19.01 6.57
C ALA A 118 -14.50 -18.02 6.97
N LEU A 119 -14.57 -17.45 8.19
CA LEU A 119 -13.56 -16.54 8.71
C LEU A 119 -12.20 -17.22 8.87
N ARG A 120 -12.17 -18.46 9.36
CA ARG A 120 -10.91 -19.25 9.44
C ARG A 120 -10.31 -19.47 8.04
N GLY A 121 -11.15 -19.80 7.05
CA GLY A 121 -10.73 -19.96 5.66
C GLY A 121 -10.16 -18.67 5.09
N MET A 122 -10.83 -17.52 5.28
CA MET A 122 -10.32 -16.22 4.85
C MET A 122 -8.99 -15.87 5.54
N GLY A 123 -8.87 -16.15 6.84
CA GLY A 123 -7.62 -15.98 7.58
C GLY A 123 -6.48 -16.82 7.03
N ALA A 124 -6.74 -18.07 6.67
CA ALA A 124 -5.74 -18.96 6.05
C ALA A 124 -5.27 -18.43 4.68
N VAL A 125 -6.20 -17.95 3.84
CA VAL A 125 -5.86 -17.32 2.56
C VAL A 125 -5.03 -16.05 2.76
N ALA A 126 -5.42 -15.19 3.69
CA ALA A 126 -4.67 -13.97 4.02
C ALA A 126 -3.24 -14.30 4.49
N ALA A 127 -3.09 -15.30 5.38
CA ALA A 127 -1.78 -15.76 5.82
C ALA A 127 -0.94 -16.30 4.64
N GLY A 128 -1.55 -17.08 3.73
CA GLY A 128 -0.90 -17.56 2.52
C GLY A 128 -0.41 -16.43 1.61
N LEU A 129 -1.19 -15.36 1.45
CA LEU A 129 -0.79 -14.18 0.67
C LEU A 129 0.40 -13.45 1.31
N VAL A 130 0.41 -13.30 2.64
CA VAL A 130 1.54 -12.70 3.38
C VAL A 130 2.81 -13.54 3.19
N ILE A 131 2.71 -14.86 3.35
CA ILE A 131 3.84 -15.79 3.14
C ILE A 131 4.33 -15.70 1.68
N SER A 132 3.42 -15.73 0.71
CA SER A 132 3.76 -15.59 -0.71
C SER A 132 4.52 -14.30 -1.00
N THR A 133 4.09 -13.19 -0.40
CA THR A 133 4.76 -11.89 -0.54
C THR A 133 6.15 -11.92 0.09
N ALA A 134 6.29 -12.50 1.28
CA ALA A 134 7.58 -12.68 1.93
C ALA A 134 8.54 -13.53 1.07
N LEU A 135 8.06 -14.63 0.49
CA LEU A 135 8.86 -15.47 -0.40
C LEU A 135 9.30 -14.74 -1.68
N LYS A 136 8.44 -13.90 -2.28
CA LYS A 136 8.81 -13.05 -3.42
C LYS A 136 9.91 -12.06 -3.04
N LEU A 137 9.83 -11.46 -1.86
CA LEU A 137 10.84 -10.53 -1.35
C LEU A 137 12.19 -11.21 -1.09
N LEU A 138 12.22 -12.51 -0.73
CA LEU A 138 13.47 -13.25 -0.58
C LEU A 138 14.30 -13.26 -1.87
N GLY A 139 13.65 -13.26 -3.04
CA GLY A 139 14.35 -13.15 -4.33
C GLY A 139 15.15 -11.86 -4.49
N THR A 140 14.72 -10.75 -3.89
CA THR A 140 15.40 -9.45 -3.94
C THR A 140 16.63 -9.40 -3.02
N LEU A 141 16.65 -10.22 -1.96
CA LEU A 141 17.78 -10.29 -1.02
C LEU A 141 19.08 -10.76 -1.67
N ARG A 142 19.00 -11.53 -2.75
CA ARG A 142 20.18 -11.97 -3.52
C ARG A 142 20.96 -10.81 -4.15
N ARG A 143 20.30 -9.68 -4.38
CA ARG A 143 20.89 -8.45 -4.96
C ARG A 143 21.28 -7.41 -3.90
N ASN A 144 21.13 -7.74 -2.62
CA ASN A 144 21.44 -6.81 -1.54
C ASN A 144 22.94 -6.72 -1.33
N ALA A 145 23.45 -5.52 -1.07
CA ALA A 145 24.85 -5.23 -0.78
C ALA A 145 25.41 -6.03 0.43
N MET A 146 24.57 -6.38 1.40
CA MET A 146 24.96 -7.19 2.56
C MET A 146 25.15 -8.68 2.25
N GLY A 147 24.68 -9.15 1.10
CA GLY A 147 24.69 -10.57 0.74
C GLY A 147 23.56 -11.37 1.41
N LEU A 148 23.26 -12.51 0.80
CA LEU A 148 22.15 -13.39 1.22
C LEU A 148 22.28 -13.91 2.67
N PRO A 149 23.47 -14.39 3.15
CA PRO A 149 23.56 -15.00 4.48
C PRO A 149 23.30 -14.01 5.61
N ILE A 150 23.81 -12.78 5.50
CA ILE A 150 23.59 -11.75 6.52
C ILE A 150 22.13 -11.30 6.52
N SER A 151 21.54 -11.09 5.34
CA SER A 151 20.14 -10.71 5.20
C SER A 151 19.20 -11.79 5.78
N LEU A 152 19.50 -13.07 5.56
CA LEU A 152 18.76 -14.18 6.14
C LEU A 152 18.94 -14.27 7.66
N ALA A 153 20.12 -13.99 8.18
CA ALA A 153 20.36 -13.96 9.63
C ALA A 153 19.51 -12.88 10.31
N PHE A 154 19.49 -11.66 9.76
CA PHE A 154 18.61 -10.58 10.26
C PHE A 154 17.14 -10.93 10.14
N ALA A 155 16.70 -11.56 9.05
CA ALA A 155 15.33 -12.01 8.89
C ALA A 155 14.94 -13.07 9.94
N ALA A 156 15.82 -14.06 10.18
CA ALA A 156 15.61 -15.09 11.18
C ALA A 156 15.59 -14.51 12.60
N LEU A 157 16.50 -13.58 12.93
CA LEU A 157 16.51 -12.88 14.21
C LEU A 157 15.24 -12.05 14.43
N THR A 158 14.79 -11.34 13.40
CA THR A 158 13.54 -10.57 13.44
C THR A 158 12.34 -11.50 13.68
N PHE A 159 12.30 -12.63 12.97
CA PHE A 159 11.25 -13.62 13.14
C PHE A 159 11.27 -14.22 14.56
N ALA A 160 12.43 -14.62 15.06
CA ALA A 160 12.57 -15.17 16.41
C ALA A 160 12.18 -14.13 17.48
N ALA A 161 12.61 -12.88 17.34
CA ALA A 161 12.27 -11.80 18.26
C ALA A 161 10.76 -11.50 18.31
N THR A 162 10.09 -11.53 17.14
CA THR A 162 8.65 -11.23 17.08
C THR A 162 7.76 -12.43 17.37
N ALA A 163 8.10 -13.62 16.85
CA ALA A 163 7.26 -14.81 16.97
C ALA A 163 7.48 -15.56 18.30
N TRP A 164 8.70 -15.63 18.79
CA TRP A 164 9.05 -16.38 20.01
C TRP A 164 9.14 -15.51 21.24
N LEU A 165 9.95 -14.43 21.18
CA LEU A 165 10.09 -13.50 22.30
C LEU A 165 8.92 -12.52 22.43
N ARG A 166 8.02 -12.46 21.41
CA ARG A 166 6.86 -11.55 21.38
C ARG A 166 7.20 -10.09 21.67
N LEU A 167 8.40 -9.66 21.30
CA LEU A 167 8.83 -8.29 21.50
C LEU A 167 7.98 -7.35 20.64
N PRO A 168 7.62 -6.16 21.15
CA PRO A 168 6.95 -5.14 20.34
C PRO A 168 7.77 -4.82 19.10
N LEU A 169 7.12 -4.80 17.94
CA LEU A 169 7.76 -4.62 16.63
C LEU A 169 8.63 -3.36 16.56
N VAL A 170 8.23 -2.30 17.29
CA VAL A 170 8.98 -1.03 17.36
C VAL A 170 10.41 -1.26 17.87
N TRP A 171 10.60 -2.02 18.95
CA TRP A 171 11.92 -2.31 19.52
C TRP A 171 12.77 -3.19 18.59
N VAL A 172 12.12 -4.11 17.91
CA VAL A 172 12.80 -4.99 16.93
C VAL A 172 13.27 -4.15 15.72
N ILE A 173 12.43 -3.26 15.20
CA ILE A 173 12.79 -2.38 14.09
C ILE A 173 13.92 -1.42 14.50
N VAL A 174 13.80 -0.76 15.65
CA VAL A 174 14.82 0.19 16.10
C VAL A 174 16.14 -0.55 16.41
N GLY A 175 16.10 -1.68 17.10
CA GLY A 175 17.31 -2.43 17.49
C GLY A 175 17.96 -3.14 16.31
N LEU A 176 17.26 -4.11 15.71
CA LEU A 176 17.80 -4.89 14.59
C LEU A 176 17.92 -4.07 13.30
N GLY A 177 17.03 -3.11 13.10
CA GLY A 177 17.09 -2.22 11.92
C GLY A 177 18.31 -1.31 11.94
N SER A 178 18.64 -0.70 13.09
CA SER A 178 19.86 0.12 13.22
C SER A 178 21.13 -0.71 13.06
N LEU A 179 21.17 -1.94 13.62
CA LEU A 179 22.29 -2.86 13.42
C LEU A 179 22.44 -3.28 11.95
N ALA A 180 21.33 -3.60 11.29
CA ALA A 180 21.35 -3.95 9.86
C ALA A 180 21.83 -2.77 9.00
N MET A 181 21.41 -1.54 9.34
CA MET A 181 21.86 -0.34 8.65
C MET A 181 23.34 -0.08 8.86
N ALA A 182 23.86 -0.25 10.07
CA ALA A 182 25.30 -0.16 10.36
C ALA A 182 26.11 -1.22 9.60
N ALA A 183 25.62 -2.47 9.57
CA ALA A 183 26.26 -3.55 8.81
C ALA A 183 26.27 -3.28 7.30
N ALA A 184 25.17 -2.75 6.76
CA ALA A 184 25.10 -2.35 5.35
C ALA A 184 26.06 -1.20 5.04
N TRP A 185 26.15 -0.21 5.92
CA TRP A 185 27.07 0.93 5.76
C TRP A 185 28.52 0.51 5.70
N VAL A 186 28.96 -0.39 6.60
CA VAL A 186 30.34 -0.92 6.61
C VAL A 186 30.63 -1.66 5.31
N ARG A 187 29.68 -2.48 4.82
CA ARG A 187 29.87 -3.24 3.58
C ARG A 187 29.86 -2.39 2.31
N LEU A 188 29.16 -1.27 2.30
CA LEU A 188 29.11 -0.35 1.16
C LEU A 188 30.36 0.55 1.09
N ARG A 189 31.10 0.68 2.19
CA ARG A 189 32.36 1.44 2.24
C ARG A 189 33.61 0.59 1.98
N ALA A 190 33.51 -0.71 2.07
CA ALA A 190 34.56 -1.67 1.76
C ALA A 190 34.48 -2.11 0.30
#